data_95bd8a053bdd144cbf0d07766eb9b88f
#
_entry.id   95bd8a053bdd144cbf0d07766eb9b88f
#
_cell.length_a   1.000
_cell.length_b   1.000
_cell.length_c   1.000
_cell.angle_alpha   90.00
_cell.angle_beta   90.00
_cell.angle_gamma   90.00
#
_symmetry.space_group_name_H-M   'P 1'
#
loop_
_entity.id
_entity.type
_entity.pdbx_description
1 polymer ?
#
loop_
_entity_poly.entity_id
_entity_poly.type
_entity_poly.pdbx_seq_one_letter_code
_entity_poly.pdbx_strand_id
1 'polypeptide(L)'
;TKVMPAEKDLTVASFNVENLSAAEDDYRFERIGKSISYNLRCPDIVNLVEIQDNTGAFDNRTQPTPPENRQNTSAKETLIKLIAEIKDCPQAVDYKYVEVEPQENQEGGEPGGNIRVAMIYNSLRVGFEAKNKSGALDENFLDASGSLKYNPGRVAASDMRLRGTRKPLISEFTFRGEKVFV
;
A
#
# COMPACT_ATOMS: atom_id res chain seq x y z
N THR A 1 -6.38 -5.89 -22.80
CA THR A 1 -5.44 -4.95 -23.44
C THR A 1 -4.12 -5.07 -22.69
N LYS A 2 -3.03 -5.42 -23.40
CA LYS A 2 -1.70 -5.45 -22.79
C LYS A 2 -1.13 -4.03 -22.81
N VAL A 3 -0.79 -3.48 -21.65
CA VAL A 3 -0.01 -2.26 -21.58
C VAL A 3 1.43 -2.59 -22.01
N MET A 4 1.96 -1.88 -22.97
CA MET A 4 3.35 -2.04 -23.46
C MET A 4 4.07 -0.72 -23.31
N PRO A 5 4.51 -0.37 -22.09
CA PRO A 5 5.20 0.90 -21.86
C PRO A 5 6.59 0.88 -22.51
N ALA A 6 7.01 2.04 -22.99
CA ALA A 6 8.40 2.23 -23.36
C ALA A 6 9.26 2.42 -22.11
N GLU A 7 10.56 2.14 -22.20
CA GLU A 7 11.51 2.33 -21.09
C GLU A 7 11.48 3.74 -20.48
N LYS A 8 11.16 4.74 -21.30
CA LYS A 8 11.03 6.14 -20.88
C LYS A 8 9.75 6.47 -20.12
N ASP A 9 8.75 5.57 -20.15
CA ASP A 9 7.44 5.81 -19.56
C ASP A 9 7.45 5.35 -18.10
N LEU A 10 6.85 6.14 -17.22
CA LEU A 10 6.49 5.71 -15.87
C LEU A 10 5.15 4.97 -15.91
N THR A 11 5.10 3.80 -15.33
CA THR A 11 3.89 2.99 -15.28
C THR A 11 3.32 2.97 -13.86
N VAL A 12 2.05 3.40 -13.73
CA VAL A 12 1.34 3.41 -12.46
C VAL A 12 0.05 2.62 -12.63
N ALA A 13 -0.20 1.69 -11.70
CA ALA A 13 -1.44 0.92 -11.65
C ALA A 13 -2.15 1.12 -10.31
N SER A 14 -3.47 0.93 -10.29
CA SER A 14 -4.25 0.81 -9.07
C SER A 14 -4.96 -0.55 -9.06
N PHE A 15 -4.88 -1.26 -7.93
CA PHE A 15 -5.43 -2.59 -7.80
C PHE A 15 -6.10 -2.76 -6.43
N ASN A 16 -7.40 -3.01 -6.43
CA ASN A 16 -8.11 -3.42 -5.23
C ASN A 16 -7.85 -4.92 -5.00
N VAL A 17 -7.23 -5.26 -3.87
CA VAL A 17 -6.86 -6.63 -3.52
C VAL A 17 -7.88 -7.30 -2.59
N GLU A 18 -9.01 -6.63 -2.33
CA GLU A 18 -10.18 -7.19 -1.64
C GLU A 18 -9.83 -7.76 -0.25
N ASN A 19 -9.51 -6.86 0.69
CA ASN A 19 -9.23 -7.20 2.10
C ASN A 19 -8.08 -8.21 2.30
N LEU A 20 -6.98 -8.05 1.55
CA LEU A 20 -5.84 -8.96 1.62
C LEU A 20 -5.08 -8.82 2.94
N SER A 21 -4.92 -9.92 3.67
CA SER A 21 -4.09 -10.04 4.88
C SER A 21 -3.12 -11.22 4.80
N ALA A 22 -2.07 -11.22 5.60
CA ALA A 22 -1.13 -12.35 5.64
C ALA A 22 -1.76 -13.66 6.15
N ALA A 23 -2.91 -13.57 6.82
CA ALA A 23 -3.68 -14.72 7.29
C ALA A 23 -4.39 -15.48 6.15
N GLU A 24 -4.51 -14.87 4.97
CA GLU A 24 -5.09 -15.51 3.79
C GLU A 24 -4.20 -16.63 3.23
N ASP A 25 -4.81 -17.55 2.47
CA ASP A 25 -4.08 -18.65 1.87
C ASP A 25 -3.08 -18.19 0.77
N ASP A 26 -2.06 -19.00 0.54
CA ASP A 26 -1.00 -18.68 -0.42
C ASP A 26 -1.52 -18.58 -1.86
N TYR A 27 -2.57 -19.35 -2.20
CA TYR A 27 -3.17 -19.34 -3.53
C TYR A 27 -3.74 -17.96 -3.90
N ARG A 28 -4.31 -17.24 -2.92
CA ARG A 28 -4.81 -15.88 -3.13
C ARG A 28 -3.66 -14.92 -3.47
N PHE A 29 -2.57 -15.00 -2.72
CA PHE A 29 -1.37 -14.20 -2.99
C PHE A 29 -0.76 -14.50 -4.36
N GLU A 30 -0.67 -15.78 -4.72
CA GLU A 30 -0.19 -16.22 -6.03
C GLU A 30 -1.04 -15.64 -7.18
N ARG A 31 -2.37 -15.65 -7.06
CA ARG A 31 -3.27 -15.08 -8.08
C ARG A 31 -3.10 -13.58 -8.23
N ILE A 32 -2.99 -12.84 -7.12
CA ILE A 32 -2.77 -11.38 -7.14
C ILE A 32 -1.39 -11.08 -7.74
N GLY A 33 -0.34 -11.77 -7.30
CA GLY A 33 1.01 -11.65 -7.84
C GLY A 33 1.05 -11.90 -9.35
N LYS A 34 0.40 -12.97 -9.83
CA LYS A 34 0.24 -13.24 -11.26
C LYS A 34 -0.51 -12.14 -12.00
N SER A 35 -1.54 -11.56 -11.38
CA SER A 35 -2.27 -10.45 -12.01
C SER A 35 -1.36 -9.22 -12.18
N ILE A 36 -0.53 -8.91 -11.20
CA ILE A 36 0.45 -7.82 -11.29
C ILE A 36 1.49 -8.12 -12.37
N SER A 37 2.01 -9.37 -12.42
CA SER A 37 3.04 -9.76 -13.38
C SER A 37 2.52 -9.84 -14.82
N TYR A 38 1.48 -10.64 -15.07
CA TYR A 38 1.00 -10.95 -16.42
C TYR A 38 0.06 -9.89 -16.98
N ASN A 39 -0.89 -9.43 -16.18
CA ASN A 39 -1.95 -8.54 -16.68
C ASN A 39 -1.47 -7.08 -16.65
N LEU A 40 -0.87 -6.65 -15.55
CA LEU A 40 -0.36 -5.29 -15.38
C LEU A 40 1.08 -5.12 -15.88
N ARG A 41 1.81 -6.21 -16.15
CA ARG A 41 3.17 -6.20 -16.70
C ARG A 41 4.22 -5.59 -15.77
N CYS A 42 4.09 -5.85 -14.47
CA CYS A 42 4.99 -5.37 -13.43
C CYS A 42 5.20 -3.84 -13.49
N PRO A 43 4.16 -3.05 -13.17
CA PRO A 43 4.27 -1.58 -13.21
C PRO A 43 5.36 -1.06 -12.28
N ASP A 44 5.85 0.14 -12.57
CA ASP A 44 6.83 0.83 -11.72
C ASP A 44 6.26 1.15 -10.33
N ILE A 45 4.97 1.50 -10.27
CA ILE A 45 4.25 1.75 -9.02
C ILE A 45 2.88 1.06 -9.10
N VAL A 46 2.48 0.36 -8.02
CA VAL A 46 1.14 -0.20 -7.87
C VAL A 46 0.53 0.34 -6.58
N ASN A 47 -0.56 1.08 -6.72
CA ASN A 47 -1.39 1.49 -5.61
C ASN A 47 -2.30 0.33 -5.22
N LEU A 48 -2.12 -0.21 -4.02
CA LEU A 48 -2.87 -1.34 -3.48
C LEU A 48 -3.97 -0.83 -2.56
N VAL A 49 -5.20 -1.08 -2.93
CA VAL A 49 -6.38 -0.71 -2.15
C VAL A 49 -6.90 -1.95 -1.42
N GLU A 50 -7.31 -1.79 -0.18
CA GLU A 50 -7.82 -2.85 0.70
C GLU A 50 -6.75 -3.85 1.17
N ILE A 51 -5.58 -3.36 1.50
CA ILE A 51 -4.61 -4.10 2.30
C ILE A 51 -5.10 -4.11 3.75
N GLN A 52 -5.13 -5.29 4.36
CA GLN A 52 -5.34 -5.45 5.80
C GLN A 52 -4.00 -5.68 6.53
N ASP A 53 -4.05 -5.67 7.85
CA ASP A 53 -2.90 -6.01 8.69
C ASP A 53 -2.49 -7.49 8.56
N ASN A 54 -1.47 -7.89 9.30
CA ASN A 54 -0.92 -9.24 9.23
C ASN A 54 -1.90 -10.32 9.73
N THR A 55 -2.84 -9.98 10.61
CA THR A 55 -3.76 -10.91 11.25
C THR A 55 -5.12 -10.99 10.57
N GLY A 56 -5.45 -9.97 9.76
CA GLY A 56 -6.70 -9.92 9.02
C GLY A 56 -7.92 -9.65 9.90
N ALA A 57 -9.09 -9.91 9.32
CA ALA A 57 -10.36 -9.67 10.00
C ALA A 57 -10.53 -10.56 11.24
N PHE A 58 -10.97 -9.93 12.33
CA PHE A 58 -11.31 -10.61 13.57
C PHE A 58 -12.56 -9.99 14.20
N ASP A 59 -13.63 -10.76 14.27
CA ASP A 59 -14.87 -10.30 14.89
C ASP A 59 -14.86 -10.53 16.41
N ASN A 60 -14.42 -9.51 17.13
CA ASN A 60 -14.40 -9.52 18.60
C ASN A 60 -15.79 -9.54 19.28
N ARG A 61 -16.88 -9.43 18.50
CA ARG A 61 -18.24 -9.56 19.03
C ARG A 61 -18.60 -11.00 19.35
N THR A 62 -17.95 -11.95 18.71
CA THR A 62 -18.24 -13.39 18.83
C THR A 62 -17.19 -14.14 19.63
N GLN A 63 -15.97 -13.58 19.75
CA GLN A 63 -14.84 -14.20 20.45
C GLN A 63 -13.95 -13.13 21.13
N PRO A 64 -13.31 -13.47 22.26
CA PRO A 64 -12.30 -12.59 22.83
C PRO A 64 -11.16 -12.35 21.83
N THR A 65 -10.79 -11.10 21.61
CA THR A 65 -9.65 -10.77 20.73
C THR A 65 -8.38 -11.45 21.24
N PRO A 66 -7.76 -12.35 20.47
CA PRO A 66 -6.50 -12.95 20.87
C PRO A 66 -5.45 -11.88 21.16
N PRO A 67 -4.53 -12.09 22.11
CA PRO A 67 -3.50 -11.10 22.46
C PRO A 67 -2.68 -10.63 21.27
N GLU A 68 -2.37 -11.52 20.34
CA GLU A 68 -1.62 -11.25 19.09
C GLU A 68 -2.35 -10.33 18.11
N ASN A 69 -3.69 -10.27 18.20
CA ASN A 69 -4.52 -9.40 17.34
C ASN A 69 -4.85 -8.06 18.00
N ARG A 70 -4.43 -7.86 19.25
CA ARG A 70 -4.67 -6.60 19.95
C ARG A 70 -3.63 -5.57 19.53
N GLN A 71 -4.11 -4.42 19.07
CA GLN A 71 -3.26 -3.30 18.64
C GLN A 71 -2.24 -3.66 17.55
N ASN A 72 -2.51 -4.73 16.79
CA ASN A 72 -1.68 -5.07 15.65
C ASN A 72 -2.22 -4.35 14.40
N THR A 73 -1.59 -3.26 14.04
CA THR A 73 -1.93 -2.51 12.83
C THR A 73 -0.91 -2.70 11.69
N SER A 74 0.14 -3.50 11.91
CA SER A 74 1.18 -3.72 10.91
C SER A 74 0.69 -4.57 9.74
N ALA A 75 0.91 -4.12 8.50
CA ALA A 75 0.69 -4.90 7.28
C ALA A 75 2.01 -5.40 6.65
N LYS A 76 3.09 -5.35 7.40
CA LYS A 76 4.43 -5.70 6.89
C LYS A 76 4.47 -7.09 6.26
N GLU A 77 3.94 -8.10 6.94
CA GLU A 77 3.95 -9.49 6.45
C GLU A 77 3.05 -9.65 5.23
N THR A 78 1.86 -9.01 5.24
CA THR A 78 0.94 -8.99 4.10
C THR A 78 1.63 -8.45 2.85
N LEU A 79 2.32 -7.31 2.96
CA LEU A 79 2.99 -6.67 1.83
C LEU A 79 4.22 -7.45 1.36
N ILE A 80 5.02 -7.99 2.28
CA ILE A 80 6.19 -8.84 1.93
C ILE A 80 5.73 -10.13 1.24
N LYS A 81 4.69 -10.79 1.75
CA LYS A 81 4.12 -12.00 1.15
C LYS A 81 3.62 -11.73 -0.25
N LEU A 82 2.91 -10.62 -0.47
CA LEU A 82 2.45 -10.24 -1.81
C LEU A 82 3.63 -9.96 -2.76
N ILE A 83 4.62 -9.19 -2.34
CA ILE A 83 5.80 -8.89 -3.17
C ILE A 83 6.53 -10.16 -3.58
N ALA A 84 6.65 -11.15 -2.70
CA ALA A 84 7.29 -12.43 -2.98
C ALA A 84 6.59 -13.24 -4.08
N GLU A 85 5.30 -13.02 -4.31
CA GLU A 85 4.52 -13.68 -5.34
C GLU A 85 4.49 -12.93 -6.70
N ILE A 86 5.10 -11.74 -6.79
CA ILE A 86 5.26 -11.03 -8.06
C ILE A 86 6.48 -11.60 -8.77
N LYS A 87 6.27 -12.56 -9.66
CA LYS A 87 7.29 -13.33 -10.38
C LYS A 87 7.13 -13.17 -11.88
N ASP A 88 8.13 -13.61 -12.65
CA ASP A 88 8.08 -13.65 -14.12
C ASP A 88 7.81 -12.27 -14.77
N CYS A 89 8.38 -11.22 -14.20
CA CYS A 89 8.31 -9.90 -14.77
C CYS A 89 9.11 -9.80 -16.08
N PRO A 90 8.63 -9.06 -17.10
CA PRO A 90 9.35 -8.91 -18.37
C PRO A 90 10.66 -8.12 -18.25
N GLN A 91 10.83 -7.38 -17.17
CA GLN A 91 12.03 -6.64 -16.81
C GLN A 91 12.46 -6.98 -15.38
N ALA A 92 13.69 -6.63 -15.04
CA ALA A 92 14.13 -6.75 -13.64
C ALA A 92 13.31 -5.84 -12.73
N VAL A 93 12.90 -6.37 -11.59
CA VAL A 93 12.16 -5.64 -10.56
C VAL A 93 12.76 -5.91 -9.17
N ASP A 94 12.72 -4.89 -8.33
CA ASP A 94 12.97 -5.00 -6.89
C ASP A 94 11.90 -4.18 -6.18
N TYR A 95 10.74 -4.83 -5.91
CA TYR A 95 9.63 -4.14 -5.27
C TYR A 95 9.90 -3.88 -3.80
N LYS A 96 9.68 -2.64 -3.42
CA LYS A 96 9.58 -2.17 -2.04
C LYS A 96 8.16 -1.68 -1.80
N TYR A 97 7.81 -1.41 -0.55
CA TYR A 97 6.49 -0.87 -0.22
C TYR A 97 6.57 0.38 0.64
N VAL A 98 5.51 1.15 0.58
CA VAL A 98 5.23 2.28 1.47
C VAL A 98 3.79 2.23 1.93
N GLU A 99 3.56 2.59 3.19
CA GLU A 99 2.25 2.68 3.82
C GLU A 99 2.26 3.67 4.98
N VAL A 100 1.09 4.04 5.46
CA VAL A 100 0.90 4.68 6.77
C VAL A 100 -0.08 3.82 7.55
N GLU A 101 0.33 3.31 8.70
CA GLU A 101 -0.51 2.48 9.55
C GLU A 101 -1.76 3.24 10.02
N PRO A 102 -2.96 2.61 9.98
CA PRO A 102 -4.19 3.20 10.47
C PRO A 102 -4.24 3.22 12.00
N GLN A 103 -5.20 3.95 12.55
CA GLN A 103 -5.65 3.70 13.91
C GLN A 103 -6.45 2.40 13.96
N GLU A 104 -6.24 1.61 15.01
CA GLU A 104 -6.92 0.33 15.19
C GLU A 104 -8.45 0.50 15.10
N ASN A 105 -9.09 -0.24 14.21
CA ASN A 105 -10.54 -0.29 13.98
C ASN A 105 -11.20 1.06 13.66
N GLN A 106 -10.46 2.07 13.15
CA GLN A 106 -11.01 3.41 12.89
C GLN A 106 -11.23 3.73 11.42
N GLU A 107 -10.77 2.88 10.50
CA GLU A 107 -10.79 3.21 9.06
C GLU A 107 -11.74 2.35 8.22
N GLY A 108 -12.74 1.75 8.88
CA GLY A 108 -13.73 0.89 8.21
C GLY A 108 -13.18 -0.47 7.81
N GLY A 109 -13.80 -1.08 6.81
CA GLY A 109 -13.48 -2.45 6.43
C GLY A 109 -14.01 -3.48 7.41
N GLU A 110 -13.43 -4.66 7.39
CA GLU A 110 -13.78 -5.74 8.32
C GLU A 110 -13.20 -5.47 9.72
N PRO A 111 -13.95 -5.81 10.78
CA PRO A 111 -13.45 -5.64 12.15
C PRO A 111 -12.10 -6.34 12.36
N GLY A 112 -11.18 -5.67 13.01
CA GLY A 112 -9.83 -6.18 13.26
C GLY A 112 -8.86 -6.14 12.09
N GLY A 113 -9.33 -5.95 10.85
CA GLY A 113 -8.48 -6.01 9.66
C GLY A 113 -7.62 -4.77 9.40
N ASN A 114 -7.91 -3.65 10.09
CA ASN A 114 -7.12 -2.42 10.02
C ASN A 114 -6.76 -2.00 8.59
N ILE A 115 -7.80 -1.87 7.77
CA ILE A 115 -7.72 -1.69 6.33
C ILE A 115 -7.04 -0.38 5.93
N ARG A 116 -6.25 -0.41 4.84
CA ARG A 116 -5.49 0.74 4.34
C ARG A 116 -5.27 0.74 2.85
N VAL A 117 -4.71 1.83 2.38
CA VAL A 117 -4.05 1.95 1.09
C VAL A 117 -2.54 1.80 1.32
N ALA A 118 -1.87 1.05 0.46
CA ALA A 118 -0.42 0.92 0.41
C ALA A 118 0.06 1.06 -1.03
N MET A 119 1.35 1.32 -1.25
CA MET A 119 1.94 1.30 -2.58
C MET A 119 3.14 0.35 -2.59
N ILE A 120 3.30 -0.41 -3.66
CA ILE A 120 4.56 -1.06 -3.99
C ILE A 120 5.19 -0.35 -5.18
N TYR A 121 6.53 -0.27 -5.19
CA TYR A 121 7.26 0.39 -6.26
C TYR A 121 8.54 -0.36 -6.61
N ASN A 122 8.91 -0.37 -7.90
CA ASN A 122 10.13 -0.99 -8.38
C ASN A 122 11.33 -0.05 -8.12
N SER A 123 12.13 -0.35 -7.11
CA SER A 123 13.25 0.48 -6.67
C SER A 123 14.40 0.56 -7.70
N LEU A 124 14.40 -0.31 -8.71
CA LEU A 124 15.38 -0.23 -9.81
C LEU A 124 15.04 0.87 -10.81
N ARG A 125 13.81 1.38 -10.81
CA ARG A 125 13.35 2.39 -11.75
C ARG A 125 12.87 3.68 -11.10
N VAL A 126 12.36 3.56 -9.88
CA VAL A 126 11.73 4.68 -9.15
C VAL A 126 12.46 4.90 -7.83
N GLY A 127 12.99 6.10 -7.64
CA GLY A 127 13.57 6.51 -6.36
C GLY A 127 12.50 6.86 -5.34
N PHE A 128 12.70 6.47 -4.10
CA PHE A 128 11.88 6.87 -2.96
C PHE A 128 12.78 7.27 -1.79
N GLU A 129 12.51 8.43 -1.23
CA GLU A 129 13.20 8.93 -0.03
C GLU A 129 12.18 9.16 1.08
N ALA A 130 12.30 8.39 2.16
CA ALA A 130 11.42 8.56 3.31
C ALA A 130 11.69 9.90 4.02
N LYS A 131 10.61 10.62 4.36
CA LYS A 131 10.70 11.86 5.14
C LYS A 131 9.71 11.79 6.28
N ASN A 132 10.10 12.18 7.45
CA ASN A 132 9.28 12.25 8.64
C ASN A 132 8.23 11.13 8.74
N LYS A 133 8.19 10.41 9.80
CA LYS A 133 7.19 9.36 10.00
C LYS A 133 5.81 9.99 10.17
N SER A 134 4.87 9.66 9.28
CA SER A 134 3.46 10.07 9.40
C SER A 134 2.72 9.15 10.37
N GLY A 135 1.99 9.73 11.29
CA GLY A 135 0.97 9.03 12.06
C GLY A 135 -0.35 8.92 11.30
N ALA A 136 -1.27 8.14 11.85
CA ALA A 136 -2.56 7.85 11.22
C ALA A 136 -3.43 9.09 10.95
N LEU A 137 -3.30 10.14 11.76
CA LEU A 137 -4.08 11.38 11.65
C LEU A 137 -3.25 12.58 11.19
N ASP A 138 -1.98 12.38 10.86
CA ASP A 138 -1.12 13.46 10.39
C ASP A 138 -1.49 13.84 8.96
N GLU A 139 -1.83 15.11 8.78
CA GLU A 139 -2.11 15.65 7.46
C GLU A 139 -0.83 16.02 6.72
N ASN A 140 -0.78 15.59 5.46
CA ASN A 140 0.32 15.92 4.58
C ASN A 140 0.05 17.21 3.82
N PHE A 141 1.11 17.93 3.53
CA PHE A 141 1.11 19.12 2.70
C PHE A 141 2.50 19.30 2.05
N LEU A 142 2.57 20.16 1.05
CA LEU A 142 3.84 20.53 0.44
C LEU A 142 4.53 21.60 1.31
N ASP A 143 5.81 21.37 1.58
CA ASP A 143 6.67 22.36 2.22
C ASP A 143 7.08 23.48 1.23
N ALA A 144 7.85 24.45 1.71
CA ALA A 144 8.31 25.57 0.88
C ALA A 144 9.22 25.15 -0.31
N SER A 145 9.78 23.95 -0.26
CA SER A 145 10.57 23.37 -1.35
C SER A 145 9.72 22.62 -2.40
N GLY A 146 8.40 22.57 -2.20
CA GLY A 146 7.50 21.77 -3.03
C GLY A 146 7.64 20.28 -2.81
N SER A 147 8.11 19.86 -1.64
CA SER A 147 8.18 18.44 -1.24
C SER A 147 7.14 18.12 -0.18
N LEU A 148 6.76 16.85 -0.08
CA LEU A 148 5.86 16.40 0.97
C LEU A 148 6.50 16.57 2.35
N LYS A 149 5.71 17.02 3.34
CA LYS A 149 6.13 17.05 4.76
C LYS A 149 6.41 15.65 5.28
N TYR A 150 5.54 14.70 4.96
CA TYR A 150 5.66 13.28 5.27
C TYR A 150 5.77 12.47 3.99
N ASN A 151 6.72 11.57 3.87
CA ASN A 151 6.83 10.69 2.71
C ASN A 151 7.10 9.23 3.15
N PRO A 152 6.11 8.33 3.10
CA PRO A 152 4.73 8.54 2.67
C PRO A 152 3.90 9.35 3.68
N GLY A 153 2.75 9.86 3.26
CA GLY A 153 1.83 10.57 4.12
C GLY A 153 0.37 10.45 3.67
N ARG A 154 -0.54 11.04 4.44
CA ARG A 154 -1.98 10.94 4.18
C ARG A 154 -2.56 12.30 3.82
N VAL A 155 -3.48 12.30 2.86
CA VAL A 155 -4.23 13.50 2.46
C VAL A 155 -5.56 13.52 3.22
N ALA A 156 -5.91 14.68 3.78
CA ALA A 156 -7.15 14.89 4.53
C ALA A 156 -7.38 13.85 5.63
N ALA A 157 -6.30 13.45 6.35
CA ALA A 157 -6.35 12.39 7.36
C ALA A 157 -7.32 12.70 8.51
N SER A 158 -7.49 13.98 8.86
CA SER A 158 -8.38 14.46 9.92
C SER A 158 -9.78 14.88 9.43
N ASP A 159 -10.06 14.81 8.13
CA ASP A 159 -11.35 15.20 7.57
C ASP A 159 -12.48 14.29 8.04
N MET A 160 -13.46 14.87 8.73
CA MET A 160 -14.61 14.14 9.27
C MET A 160 -15.44 13.41 8.20
N ARG A 161 -15.40 13.86 6.95
CA ARG A 161 -16.06 13.19 5.80
C ARG A 161 -15.43 11.84 5.46
N LEU A 162 -14.17 11.66 5.84
CA LEU A 162 -13.42 10.41 5.68
C LEU A 162 -13.41 9.55 6.96
N ARG A 163 -14.18 9.92 7.98
CA ARG A 163 -14.28 9.11 9.20
C ARG A 163 -14.82 7.72 8.89
N GLY A 164 -14.20 6.70 9.47
CA GLY A 164 -14.59 5.30 9.22
C GLY A 164 -14.30 4.79 7.81
N THR A 165 -13.41 5.47 7.06
CA THR A 165 -12.95 5.02 5.75
C THR A 165 -11.43 5.03 5.66
N ARG A 166 -10.90 4.29 4.70
CA ARG A 166 -9.48 4.35 4.34
C ARG A 166 -9.08 5.76 3.97
N LYS A 167 -7.96 6.22 4.51
CA LYS A 167 -7.43 7.54 4.15
C LYS A 167 -6.63 7.47 2.85
N PRO A 168 -6.75 8.48 1.96
CA PRO A 168 -5.90 8.57 0.79
C PRO A 168 -4.43 8.63 1.19
N LEU A 169 -3.60 7.81 0.55
CA LEU A 169 -2.15 7.80 0.69
C LEU A 169 -1.54 8.66 -0.41
N ILE A 170 -0.50 9.40 -0.10
CA ILE A 170 0.30 10.12 -1.08
C ILE A 170 1.78 9.84 -0.82
N SER A 171 2.54 9.65 -1.90
CA SER A 171 3.99 9.50 -1.84
C SER A 171 4.67 10.33 -2.91
N GLU A 172 5.84 10.88 -2.56
CA GLU A 172 6.75 11.54 -3.48
C GLU A 172 7.81 10.56 -3.93
N PHE A 173 7.86 10.32 -5.23
CA PHE A 173 8.86 9.49 -5.89
C PHE A 173 9.73 10.33 -6.83
N THR A 174 10.86 9.76 -7.25
CA THR A 174 11.69 10.32 -8.30
C THR A 174 11.75 9.35 -9.47
N PHE A 175 11.44 9.83 -10.65
CA PHE A 175 11.58 9.07 -11.89
C PHE A 175 12.38 9.89 -12.90
N ARG A 176 13.53 9.36 -13.37
CA ARG A 176 14.44 10.01 -14.32
C ARG A 176 14.88 11.42 -13.90
N GLY A 177 15.05 11.62 -12.60
CA GLY A 177 15.44 12.91 -12.03
C GLY A 177 14.28 13.88 -11.74
N GLU A 178 13.07 13.56 -12.19
CA GLU A 178 11.89 14.37 -11.97
C GLU A 178 11.07 13.85 -10.79
N LYS A 179 10.47 14.78 -10.04
CA LYS A 179 9.61 14.50 -8.91
C LYS A 179 8.21 14.11 -9.38
N VAL A 180 7.68 13.03 -8.83
CA VAL A 180 6.34 12.51 -9.15
C VAL A 180 5.58 12.24 -7.86
N PHE A 181 4.36 12.77 -7.74
CA PHE A 181 3.44 12.47 -6.64
C PHE A 181 2.38 11.46 -7.08
N VAL A 182 2.21 10.41 -6.30
CA VAL A 182 1.24 9.34 -6.55
C VAL A 182 0.36 9.13 -5.31
#